data_05b770230bb461a48f8e270d61b011b7
#
_entry.id   05b770230bb461a48f8e270d61b011b7
#
_cell.length_a   1.000
_cell.length_b   1.000
_cell.length_c   1.000
_cell.angle_alpha   90.00
_cell.angle_beta   90.00
_cell.angle_gamma   90.00
#
_symmetry.space_group_name_H-M   'P 1'
#
loop_
_entity.id
_entity.type
_entity.pdbx_description
1 polymer ?
#
loop_
_entity_poly.entity_id
_entity_poly.type
_entity_poly.pdbx_seq_one_letter_code
_entity_poly.pdbx_strand_id
1 'polypeptide(L)'
;MGVTVAEIKKRLSEADAEEFAVLERALVADERKGVRNALAVAKRRLQAEADEEARLASMYSFERSLCGENPHAVVVGLDEVGRGPLAGPLAVGAIVLPADPKIACLNDSKQVKPADRERIAAEVKRVALAWDVHYIEPSYIDDHGMTASLRLAFSSAVKAIEQAGVRPDVILLDGNPLHLDPREVNVVKGDGKCASIAAASIVSKVERDALMCRYAESYPEYHFAENKGYAS
;
A
#
# COMPACT_ATOMS: atom_id res chain seq x y z
N MET A 1 22.09 29.48 32.77
CA MET A 1 22.31 28.01 32.73
C MET A 1 22.31 27.60 31.29
N GLY A 2 23.38 26.94 30.82
CA GLY A 2 23.41 26.47 29.41
C GLY A 2 22.44 25.32 29.19
N VAL A 3 21.82 25.26 28.03
CA VAL A 3 20.89 24.16 27.62
C VAL A 3 21.63 22.82 27.67
N THR A 4 21.07 21.85 28.34
CA THR A 4 21.67 20.52 28.50
C THR A 4 21.61 19.70 27.18
N VAL A 5 22.52 18.73 27.03
CA VAL A 5 22.51 17.82 25.87
C VAL A 5 21.19 17.04 25.77
N ALA A 6 20.58 16.72 26.91
CA ALA A 6 19.28 15.99 26.94
C ALA A 6 18.12 16.85 26.38
N GLU A 7 18.06 18.13 26.78
CA GLU A 7 17.05 19.06 26.24
C GLU A 7 17.22 19.31 24.75
N ILE A 8 18.47 19.46 24.28
CA ILE A 8 18.74 19.60 22.84
C ILE A 8 18.34 18.37 22.08
N LYS A 9 18.65 17.16 22.57
CA LYS A 9 18.23 15.88 21.93
C LYS A 9 16.73 15.79 21.82
N LYS A 10 16.00 16.14 22.90
CA LYS A 10 14.53 16.10 22.88
C LYS A 10 13.98 17.06 21.83
N ARG A 11 14.42 18.30 21.80
CA ARG A 11 13.99 19.29 20.80
C ARG A 11 14.27 18.82 19.37
N LEU A 12 15.48 18.31 19.10
CA LEU A 12 15.86 17.82 17.78
C LEU A 12 15.04 16.57 17.36
N SER A 13 14.60 15.74 18.30
CA SER A 13 13.75 14.57 17.97
C SER A 13 12.31 14.95 17.61
N GLU A 14 11.83 16.09 18.10
CA GLU A 14 10.46 16.59 17.89
C GLU A 14 10.40 17.67 16.79
N ALA A 15 11.53 18.27 16.43
CA ALA A 15 11.62 19.36 15.47
C ALA A 15 11.12 18.95 14.07
N ASP A 16 10.32 19.81 13.45
CA ASP A 16 10.04 19.80 12.02
C ASP A 16 11.22 20.40 11.20
N ALA A 17 11.06 20.49 9.87
CA ALA A 17 12.12 20.96 8.97
C ALA A 17 12.50 22.44 9.24
N GLU A 18 11.53 23.30 9.57
CA GLU A 18 11.77 24.72 9.83
C GLU A 18 12.48 24.91 11.18
N GLU A 19 12.00 24.25 12.22
CA GLU A 19 12.62 24.29 13.54
C GLU A 19 14.02 23.67 13.52
N PHE A 20 14.20 22.55 12.79
CA PHE A 20 15.51 21.95 12.60
C PHE A 20 16.51 22.92 11.96
N ALA A 21 16.11 23.64 10.92
CA ALA A 21 16.99 24.61 10.25
C ALA A 21 17.42 25.75 11.19
N VAL A 22 16.57 26.16 12.13
CA VAL A 22 16.91 27.13 13.17
C VAL A 22 17.89 26.53 14.18
N LEU A 23 17.60 25.31 14.66
CA LEU A 23 18.45 24.61 15.63
C LEU A 23 19.83 24.27 15.05
N GLU A 24 19.88 23.79 13.78
CA GLU A 24 21.14 23.48 13.11
C GLU A 24 22.06 24.70 13.06
N ARG A 25 21.52 25.87 12.69
CA ARG A 25 22.30 27.14 12.70
C ARG A 25 22.75 27.55 14.10
N ALA A 26 21.88 27.43 15.08
CA ALA A 26 22.20 27.81 16.47
C ALA A 26 23.25 26.89 17.13
N LEU A 27 23.29 25.62 16.70
CA LEU A 27 24.14 24.57 17.27
C LEU A 27 25.38 24.27 16.42
N VAL A 28 25.63 25.00 15.33
CA VAL A 28 26.76 24.76 14.42
C VAL A 28 28.13 24.75 15.10
N ALA A 29 28.30 25.58 16.10
CA ALA A 29 29.53 25.71 16.89
C ALA A 29 29.57 24.78 18.12
N ASP A 30 28.55 23.98 18.38
CA ASP A 30 28.48 23.08 19.53
C ASP A 30 29.31 21.81 19.27
N GLU A 31 30.45 21.72 19.98
CA GLU A 31 31.39 20.60 19.80
C GLU A 31 31.02 19.33 20.60
N ARG A 32 30.02 19.42 21.49
CA ARG A 32 29.60 18.27 22.30
C ARG A 32 29.16 17.10 21.39
N LYS A 33 29.82 15.93 21.49
CA LYS A 33 29.57 14.74 20.69
C LYS A 33 28.09 14.32 20.70
N GLY A 34 27.42 14.49 21.85
CA GLY A 34 26.00 14.17 22.01
C GLY A 34 25.08 15.07 21.17
N VAL A 35 25.44 16.35 20.99
CA VAL A 35 24.69 17.30 20.15
C VAL A 35 24.93 17.04 18.67
N ARG A 36 26.19 16.85 18.26
CA ARG A 36 26.53 16.50 16.85
C ARG A 36 25.81 15.23 16.38
N ASN A 37 25.78 14.18 17.23
CA ASN A 37 25.07 12.95 16.92
C ASN A 37 23.55 13.18 16.79
N ALA A 38 22.96 13.99 17.70
CA ALA A 38 21.53 14.29 17.65
C ALA A 38 21.15 15.08 16.39
N LEU A 39 21.96 16.07 15.99
CA LEU A 39 21.79 16.79 14.73
C LEU A 39 21.83 15.84 13.52
N ALA A 40 22.81 14.93 13.46
CA ALA A 40 22.93 13.98 12.38
C ALA A 40 21.75 13.00 12.31
N VAL A 41 21.20 12.57 13.46
CA VAL A 41 20.01 11.72 13.53
C VAL A 41 18.77 12.48 13.06
N ALA A 42 18.54 13.69 13.58
CA ALA A 42 17.41 14.52 13.19
C ALA A 42 17.43 14.84 11.68
N LYS A 43 18.59 15.20 11.15
CA LYS A 43 18.77 15.46 9.71
C LYS A 43 18.42 14.26 8.86
N ARG A 44 18.88 13.06 9.24
CA ARG A 44 18.53 11.82 8.52
C ARG A 44 17.04 11.51 8.59
N ARG A 45 16.41 11.73 9.73
CA ARG A 45 14.96 11.54 9.90
C ARG A 45 14.18 12.45 8.95
N LEU A 46 14.45 13.75 9.00
CA LEU A 46 13.78 14.74 8.16
C LEU A 46 14.01 14.50 6.66
N GLN A 47 15.22 14.10 6.28
CA GLN A 47 15.50 13.74 4.89
C GLN A 47 14.67 12.52 4.46
N ALA A 48 14.61 11.48 5.30
CA ALA A 48 13.82 10.29 5.00
C ALA A 48 12.30 10.59 4.90
N GLU A 49 11.80 11.51 5.76
CA GLU A 49 10.42 11.99 5.71
C GLU A 49 10.14 12.73 4.39
N ALA A 50 11.04 13.64 3.98
CA ALA A 50 10.92 14.38 2.72
C ALA A 50 11.03 13.47 1.50
N ASP A 51 11.93 12.50 1.50
CA ASP A 51 12.08 11.51 0.43
C ASP A 51 10.82 10.65 0.29
N GLU A 52 10.22 10.24 1.42
CA GLU A 52 8.98 9.48 1.43
C GLU A 52 7.80 10.30 0.93
N GLU A 53 7.67 11.55 1.34
CA GLU A 53 6.65 12.46 0.84
C GLU A 53 6.76 12.67 -0.68
N ALA A 54 7.97 12.89 -1.18
CA ALA A 54 8.24 13.03 -2.61
C ALA A 54 7.91 11.74 -3.38
N ARG A 55 8.24 10.57 -2.81
CA ARG A 55 7.92 9.28 -3.40
C ARG A 55 6.41 9.06 -3.51
N LEU A 56 5.68 9.33 -2.44
CA LEU A 56 4.22 9.24 -2.43
C LEU A 56 3.59 10.21 -3.43
N ALA A 57 4.04 11.46 -3.44
CA ALA A 57 3.57 12.46 -4.40
C ALA A 57 3.79 11.98 -5.85
N SER A 58 4.92 11.34 -6.13
CA SER A 58 5.21 10.73 -7.44
C SER A 58 4.23 9.61 -7.80
N MET A 59 3.87 8.73 -6.84
CA MET A 59 2.89 7.65 -7.10
C MET A 59 1.51 8.20 -7.47
N TYR A 60 1.01 9.17 -6.72
CA TYR A 60 -0.28 9.83 -7.03
C TYR A 60 -0.23 10.60 -8.34
N SER A 61 0.88 11.30 -8.61
CA SER A 61 1.07 12.05 -9.86
C SER A 61 1.16 11.12 -11.07
N PHE A 62 1.90 10.02 -10.97
CA PHE A 62 1.98 9.02 -12.02
C PHE A 62 0.61 8.39 -12.31
N GLU A 63 -0.12 7.97 -11.29
CA GLU A 63 -1.48 7.46 -11.42
C GLU A 63 -2.38 8.47 -12.13
N ARG A 64 -2.30 9.74 -11.74
CA ARG A 64 -3.08 10.81 -12.36
C ARG A 64 -2.70 11.03 -13.83
N SER A 65 -1.45 10.86 -14.22
CA SER A 65 -1.00 10.98 -15.61
C SER A 65 -1.61 9.94 -16.56
N LEU A 66 -2.11 8.82 -16.01
CA LEU A 66 -2.78 7.77 -16.78
C LEU A 66 -4.26 8.08 -17.07
N CYS A 67 -4.81 9.14 -16.50
CA CYS A 67 -6.22 9.53 -16.62
C CYS A 67 -6.51 10.46 -17.83
N GLY A 68 -5.53 10.68 -18.72
CA GLY A 68 -5.68 11.61 -19.84
C GLY A 68 -5.93 13.05 -19.35
N GLU A 69 -6.83 13.76 -20.03
CA GLU A 69 -7.14 15.17 -19.75
C GLU A 69 -8.18 15.39 -18.63
N ASN A 70 -8.74 14.31 -18.05
CA ASN A 70 -9.73 14.44 -16.99
C ASN A 70 -9.06 14.53 -15.60
N PRO A 71 -8.93 15.73 -14.98
CA PRO A 71 -8.30 15.89 -13.68
C PRO A 71 -9.15 15.31 -12.52
N HIS A 72 -10.42 15.02 -12.78
CA HIS A 72 -11.37 14.48 -11.81
C HIS A 72 -11.71 13.00 -12.05
N ALA A 73 -10.96 12.33 -12.93
CA ALA A 73 -11.19 10.93 -13.22
C ALA A 73 -11.16 10.09 -11.95
N VAL A 74 -12.17 9.24 -11.80
CA VAL A 74 -12.24 8.24 -10.74
C VAL A 74 -11.39 7.05 -11.15
N VAL A 75 -10.39 6.71 -10.36
CA VAL A 75 -9.45 5.63 -10.63
C VAL A 75 -9.70 4.50 -9.65
N VAL A 76 -9.85 3.27 -10.14
CA VAL A 76 -9.77 2.06 -9.32
C VAL A 76 -8.46 1.34 -9.60
N GLY A 77 -7.69 1.05 -8.57
CA GLY A 77 -6.50 0.21 -8.65
C GLY A 77 -6.81 -1.21 -8.21
N LEU A 78 -6.29 -2.18 -8.96
CA LEU A 78 -6.48 -3.61 -8.71
C LEU A 78 -5.15 -4.35 -8.65
N ASP A 79 -5.07 -5.30 -7.70
CA ASP A 79 -3.95 -6.22 -7.57
C ASP A 79 -4.43 -7.57 -7.04
N GLU A 80 -3.74 -8.66 -7.44
CA GLU A 80 -4.08 -10.01 -7.00
C GLU A 80 -3.11 -10.55 -5.94
N VAL A 81 -3.63 -11.40 -5.08
CA VAL A 81 -2.87 -12.23 -4.14
C VAL A 81 -3.41 -13.66 -4.12
N GLY A 82 -2.55 -14.64 -3.93
CA GLY A 82 -2.97 -16.06 -3.91
C GLY A 82 -2.74 -16.81 -5.21
N ARG A 83 -2.04 -16.22 -6.19
CA ARG A 83 -1.65 -16.90 -7.45
C ARG A 83 -0.50 -17.88 -7.26
N GLY A 84 0.40 -17.64 -6.32
CA GLY A 84 1.58 -18.45 -6.08
C GLY A 84 1.46 -19.56 -5.02
N PRO A 85 0.60 -19.45 -3.99
CA PRO A 85 0.37 -20.52 -3.02
C PRO A 85 -0.25 -21.75 -3.65
N LEU A 86 -0.02 -22.93 -3.04
CA LEU A 86 -0.64 -24.20 -3.42
C LEU A 86 -2.05 -24.38 -2.84
N ALA A 87 -2.38 -23.64 -1.78
CA ALA A 87 -3.66 -23.76 -1.09
C ALA A 87 -4.28 -22.38 -0.77
N GLY A 88 -5.60 -22.38 -0.62
CA GLY A 88 -6.39 -21.20 -0.31
C GLY A 88 -6.87 -20.46 -1.57
N PRO A 89 -7.77 -19.48 -1.40
CA PRO A 89 -8.39 -18.78 -2.51
C PRO A 89 -7.43 -17.80 -3.20
N LEU A 90 -7.73 -17.51 -4.47
CA LEU A 90 -7.25 -16.30 -5.13
C LEU A 90 -8.06 -15.12 -4.60
N ALA A 91 -7.42 -13.98 -4.35
CA ALA A 91 -8.10 -12.74 -3.97
C ALA A 91 -7.64 -11.59 -4.85
N VAL A 92 -8.56 -10.71 -5.21
CA VAL A 92 -8.29 -9.46 -5.94
C VAL A 92 -8.80 -8.29 -5.10
N GLY A 93 -7.90 -7.38 -4.76
CA GLY A 93 -8.25 -6.10 -4.16
C GLY A 93 -8.64 -5.08 -5.22
N ALA A 94 -9.67 -4.28 -4.96
CA ALA A 94 -10.08 -3.13 -5.76
C ALA A 94 -10.23 -1.91 -4.85
N ILE A 95 -9.47 -0.86 -5.11
CA ILE A 95 -9.44 0.33 -4.24
C ILE A 95 -9.60 1.60 -5.06
N VAL A 96 -10.51 2.46 -4.61
CA VAL A 96 -10.65 3.84 -5.10
C VAL A 96 -10.22 4.80 -4.01
N LEU A 97 -9.08 5.46 -4.21
CA LEU A 97 -8.56 6.42 -3.24
C LEU A 97 -9.07 7.85 -3.53
N PRO A 98 -9.29 8.68 -2.50
CA PRO A 98 -9.43 10.12 -2.67
C PRO A 98 -8.09 10.74 -3.07
N ALA A 99 -8.13 11.96 -3.62
CA ALA A 99 -6.92 12.74 -3.90
C ALA A 99 -6.17 13.12 -2.62
N ASP A 100 -6.91 13.36 -1.55
CA ASP A 100 -6.43 13.67 -0.20
C ASP A 100 -7.37 13.04 0.86
N PRO A 101 -6.84 12.62 2.02
CA PRO A 101 -5.42 12.61 2.40
C PRO A 101 -4.62 11.52 1.66
N LYS A 102 -3.33 11.78 1.42
CA LYS A 102 -2.41 10.74 0.93
C LYS A 102 -2.09 9.78 2.05
N ILE A 103 -2.05 8.49 1.74
CA ILE A 103 -1.79 7.44 2.73
C ILE A 103 -0.28 7.22 2.83
N ALA A 104 0.27 7.47 4.01
CA ALA A 104 1.70 7.29 4.26
C ALA A 104 2.13 5.83 4.14
N CYS A 105 3.36 5.61 3.68
CA CYS A 105 4.01 4.30 3.57
C CYS A 105 3.34 3.32 2.59
N LEU A 106 2.48 3.78 1.67
CA LEU A 106 2.00 2.95 0.57
C LEU A 106 3.18 2.47 -0.28
N ASN A 107 3.26 1.17 -0.51
CA ASN A 107 4.28 0.54 -1.35
C ASN A 107 3.83 -0.87 -1.74
N ASP A 108 4.58 -1.55 -2.61
CA ASP A 108 4.46 -3.00 -2.83
C ASP A 108 4.38 -3.73 -1.48
N SER A 109 3.34 -4.54 -1.31
CA SER A 109 3.06 -5.24 -0.05
C SER A 109 4.21 -6.12 0.45
N LYS A 110 5.08 -6.60 -0.45
CA LYS A 110 6.26 -7.41 -0.11
C LYS A 110 7.39 -6.57 0.49
N GLN A 111 7.40 -5.26 0.23
CA GLN A 111 8.38 -4.31 0.78
C GLN A 111 7.93 -3.70 2.12
N VAL A 112 6.65 -3.84 2.47
CA VAL A 112 6.08 -3.34 3.71
C VAL A 112 6.13 -4.44 4.79
N LYS A 113 6.56 -4.10 6.01
CA LYS A 113 6.58 -5.04 7.13
C LYS A 113 5.16 -5.48 7.51
N PRO A 114 4.97 -6.73 7.99
CA PRO A 114 3.62 -7.24 8.33
C PRO A 114 2.80 -6.32 9.24
N ALA A 115 3.37 -5.84 10.34
CA ALA A 115 2.69 -4.94 11.27
C ALA A 115 2.29 -3.59 10.63
N ASP A 116 3.13 -3.07 9.74
CA ASP A 116 2.83 -1.84 9.00
C ASP A 116 1.73 -2.07 7.95
N ARG A 117 1.69 -3.27 7.31
CA ARG A 117 0.62 -3.62 6.36
C ARG A 117 -0.77 -3.58 6.99
N GLU A 118 -0.93 -4.12 8.20
CA GLU A 118 -2.20 -4.08 8.92
C GLU A 118 -2.65 -2.65 9.21
N ARG A 119 -1.73 -1.81 9.69
CA ARG A 119 -1.99 -0.37 9.94
C ARG A 119 -2.38 0.36 8.66
N ILE A 120 -1.63 0.16 7.58
CA ILE A 120 -1.90 0.81 6.29
C ILE A 120 -3.22 0.31 5.70
N ALA A 121 -3.50 -1.01 5.75
CA ALA A 121 -4.77 -1.57 5.28
C ALA A 121 -5.97 -0.98 6.03
N ALA A 122 -5.86 -0.81 7.35
CA ALA A 122 -6.91 -0.18 8.15
C ALA A 122 -7.13 1.29 7.73
N GLU A 123 -6.04 2.03 7.48
CA GLU A 123 -6.11 3.42 7.02
C GLU A 123 -6.70 3.51 5.61
N VAL A 124 -6.27 2.65 4.66
CA VAL A 124 -6.87 2.56 3.32
C VAL A 124 -8.37 2.36 3.40
N LYS A 125 -8.84 1.37 4.16
CA LYS A 125 -10.27 1.06 4.30
C LYS A 125 -11.06 2.21 4.92
N ARG A 126 -10.43 2.99 5.80
CA ARG A 126 -11.07 4.15 6.46
C ARG A 126 -11.28 5.32 5.51
N VAL A 127 -10.32 5.57 4.59
CA VAL A 127 -10.34 6.77 3.74
C VAL A 127 -10.76 6.51 2.31
N ALA A 128 -10.71 5.27 1.83
CA ALA A 128 -11.10 4.92 0.46
C ALA A 128 -12.55 5.34 0.17
N LEU A 129 -12.80 5.85 -1.03
CA LEU A 129 -14.14 6.16 -1.53
C LEU A 129 -14.96 4.89 -1.74
N ALA A 130 -14.29 3.81 -2.17
CA ALA A 130 -14.82 2.46 -2.23
C ALA A 130 -13.67 1.46 -2.20
N TRP A 131 -13.91 0.27 -1.66
CA TRP A 131 -12.98 -0.84 -1.69
C TRP A 131 -13.72 -2.17 -1.69
N ASP A 132 -13.09 -3.18 -2.29
CA ASP A 132 -13.55 -4.57 -2.28
C ASP A 132 -12.34 -5.51 -2.26
N VAL A 133 -12.54 -6.71 -1.71
CA VAL A 133 -11.63 -7.84 -1.89
C VAL A 133 -12.45 -9.05 -2.32
N HIS A 134 -12.38 -9.35 -3.59
CA HIS A 134 -13.10 -10.45 -4.20
C HIS A 134 -12.31 -11.74 -4.16
N TYR A 135 -12.95 -12.83 -3.72
CA TYR A 135 -12.32 -14.14 -3.59
C TYR A 135 -12.83 -15.11 -4.64
N ILE A 136 -11.93 -15.94 -5.18
CA ILE A 136 -12.24 -17.11 -6.00
C ILE A 136 -11.80 -18.35 -5.24
N GLU A 137 -12.75 -19.24 -5.01
CA GLU A 137 -12.51 -20.49 -4.29
C GLU A 137 -11.57 -21.43 -5.04
N PRO A 138 -10.77 -22.24 -4.31
CA PRO A 138 -9.84 -23.19 -4.92
C PRO A 138 -10.51 -24.14 -5.92
N SER A 139 -11.72 -24.63 -5.62
CA SER A 139 -12.48 -25.49 -6.52
C SER A 139 -12.73 -24.86 -7.88
N TYR A 140 -13.05 -23.56 -7.93
CA TYR A 140 -13.21 -22.87 -9.20
C TYR A 140 -11.89 -22.78 -9.98
N ILE A 141 -10.77 -22.58 -9.27
CA ILE A 141 -9.44 -22.55 -9.88
C ILE A 141 -9.09 -23.91 -10.49
N ASP A 142 -9.40 -25.00 -9.77
CA ASP A 142 -9.17 -26.38 -10.23
C ASP A 142 -10.01 -26.72 -11.47
N ASP A 143 -11.27 -26.29 -11.50
CA ASP A 143 -12.19 -26.57 -12.60
C ASP A 143 -11.93 -25.72 -13.85
N HIS A 144 -11.51 -24.46 -13.71
CA HIS A 144 -11.47 -23.48 -14.82
C HIS A 144 -10.07 -22.93 -15.10
N GLY A 145 -9.11 -23.20 -14.22
CA GLY A 145 -7.73 -22.72 -14.30
C GLY A 145 -7.55 -21.26 -13.88
N MET A 146 -6.30 -20.90 -13.63
CA MET A 146 -5.90 -19.61 -13.06
C MET A 146 -6.29 -18.40 -13.92
N THR A 147 -6.19 -18.50 -15.24
CA THR A 147 -6.53 -17.39 -16.16
C THR A 147 -8.01 -17.02 -16.10
N ALA A 148 -8.89 -18.01 -16.11
CA ALA A 148 -10.33 -17.77 -15.99
C ALA A 148 -10.68 -17.21 -14.61
N SER A 149 -10.04 -17.72 -13.56
CA SER A 149 -10.19 -17.26 -12.18
C SER A 149 -9.78 -15.80 -12.00
N LEU A 150 -8.64 -15.40 -12.56
CA LEU A 150 -8.19 -14.01 -12.57
C LEU A 150 -9.20 -13.10 -13.26
N ARG A 151 -9.62 -13.46 -14.48
CA ARG A 151 -10.61 -12.68 -15.25
C ARG A 151 -11.90 -12.50 -14.47
N LEU A 152 -12.41 -13.56 -13.85
CA LEU A 152 -13.62 -13.51 -13.03
C LEU A 152 -13.41 -12.60 -11.80
N ALA A 153 -12.30 -12.78 -11.07
CA ALA A 153 -12.00 -12.02 -9.85
C ALA A 153 -11.90 -10.51 -10.13
N PHE A 154 -11.13 -10.13 -11.15
CA PHE A 154 -10.98 -8.72 -11.53
C PHE A 154 -12.31 -8.10 -11.99
N SER A 155 -13.06 -8.77 -12.84
CA SER A 155 -14.38 -8.28 -13.29
C SER A 155 -15.36 -8.14 -12.12
N SER A 156 -15.36 -9.10 -11.20
CA SER A 156 -16.24 -9.08 -10.03
C SER A 156 -15.86 -7.98 -9.04
N ALA A 157 -14.57 -7.75 -8.82
CA ALA A 157 -14.09 -6.68 -7.94
C ALA A 157 -14.48 -5.28 -8.50
N VAL A 158 -14.31 -5.04 -9.79
CA VAL A 158 -14.76 -3.79 -10.44
C VAL A 158 -16.28 -3.64 -10.30
N LYS A 159 -17.03 -4.70 -10.53
CA LYS A 159 -18.50 -4.69 -10.40
C LYS A 159 -18.94 -4.40 -8.96
N ALA A 160 -18.22 -4.87 -7.94
CA ALA A 160 -18.49 -4.56 -6.54
C ALA A 160 -18.30 -3.07 -6.25
N ILE A 161 -17.25 -2.45 -6.79
CA ILE A 161 -17.03 -0.99 -6.70
C ILE A 161 -18.19 -0.22 -7.33
N GLU A 162 -18.65 -0.64 -8.53
CA GLU A 162 -19.78 -0.01 -9.22
C GLU A 162 -21.11 -0.17 -8.46
N GLN A 163 -21.33 -1.34 -7.85
CA GLN A 163 -22.49 -1.60 -7.00
C GLN A 163 -22.48 -0.78 -5.70
N ALA A 164 -21.31 -0.40 -5.20
CA ALA A 164 -21.15 0.54 -4.09
C ALA A 164 -21.45 2.00 -4.48
N GLY A 165 -21.81 2.26 -5.75
CA GLY A 165 -22.18 3.58 -6.26
C GLY A 165 -21.01 4.40 -6.81
N VAL A 166 -19.81 3.85 -6.86
CA VAL A 166 -18.62 4.51 -7.43
C VAL A 166 -18.38 3.99 -8.83
N ARG A 167 -18.33 4.89 -9.83
CA ARG A 167 -18.08 4.52 -11.24
C ARG A 167 -16.67 4.94 -11.64
N PRO A 168 -15.73 4.00 -11.81
CA PRO A 168 -14.39 4.30 -12.29
C PRO A 168 -14.38 4.78 -13.74
N ASP A 169 -13.61 5.82 -14.03
CA ASP A 169 -13.27 6.25 -15.38
C ASP A 169 -12.07 5.47 -15.92
N VAL A 170 -11.17 5.06 -15.03
CA VAL A 170 -9.94 4.33 -15.34
C VAL A 170 -9.81 3.14 -14.37
N ILE A 171 -9.47 1.99 -14.94
CA ILE A 171 -9.23 0.74 -14.20
C ILE A 171 -7.76 0.38 -14.34
N LEU A 172 -6.98 0.58 -13.28
CA LEU A 172 -5.56 0.27 -13.26
C LEU A 172 -5.33 -1.15 -12.76
N LEU A 173 -4.66 -1.98 -13.56
CA LEU A 173 -4.27 -3.34 -13.19
C LEU A 173 -2.76 -3.44 -13.02
N ASP A 174 -2.31 -4.13 -11.95
CA ASP A 174 -0.91 -4.56 -11.90
C ASP A 174 -0.62 -5.65 -12.93
N GLY A 175 0.51 -5.52 -13.63
CA GLY A 175 1.02 -6.54 -14.53
C GLY A 175 0.45 -6.54 -15.95
N ASN A 176 0.14 -7.74 -16.47
CA ASN A 176 -0.22 -7.94 -17.87
C ASN A 176 -1.70 -7.66 -18.16
N PRO A 177 -2.04 -7.21 -19.37
CA PRO A 177 -3.41 -6.93 -19.76
C PRO A 177 -4.30 -8.18 -19.71
N LEU A 178 -5.52 -8.01 -19.20
CA LEU A 178 -6.54 -9.02 -19.18
C LEU A 178 -7.63 -8.77 -20.24
N HIS A 179 -7.68 -7.53 -20.79
CA HIS A 179 -8.67 -7.09 -21.80
C HIS A 179 -10.10 -7.36 -21.35
N LEU A 180 -10.44 -6.96 -20.12
CA LEU A 180 -11.76 -7.19 -19.52
C LEU A 180 -12.72 -6.03 -19.73
N ASP A 181 -12.18 -4.82 -19.81
CA ASP A 181 -12.95 -3.58 -19.86
C ASP A 181 -12.22 -2.55 -20.74
N PRO A 182 -12.92 -1.73 -21.55
CA PRO A 182 -12.28 -0.68 -22.36
C PRO A 182 -11.58 0.40 -21.55
N ARG A 183 -11.89 0.53 -20.27
CA ARG A 183 -11.24 1.48 -19.33
C ARG A 183 -9.94 0.93 -18.72
N GLU A 184 -9.55 -0.30 -19.06
CA GLU A 184 -8.38 -0.98 -18.49
C GLU A 184 -7.08 -0.33 -18.95
N VAL A 185 -6.22 -0.02 -18.00
CA VAL A 185 -4.85 0.44 -18.20
C VAL A 185 -3.92 -0.42 -17.35
N ASN A 186 -2.98 -1.10 -18.00
CA ASN A 186 -2.04 -2.00 -17.34
C ASN A 186 -0.76 -1.26 -16.95
N VAL A 187 -0.31 -1.50 -15.74
CA VAL A 187 0.90 -0.90 -15.21
C VAL A 187 1.83 -2.01 -14.70
N VAL A 188 2.92 -2.23 -15.42
CA VAL A 188 3.94 -3.21 -14.98
C VAL A 188 4.61 -2.71 -13.70
N LYS A 189 4.57 -3.54 -12.64
CA LYS A 189 4.98 -3.19 -11.28
C LYS A 189 4.20 -1.97 -10.76
N GLY A 190 2.90 -1.99 -10.96
CA GLY A 190 1.99 -0.93 -10.59
C GLY A 190 1.91 -0.72 -9.08
N ASP A 191 2.08 -1.78 -8.30
CA ASP A 191 2.15 -1.79 -6.84
C ASP A 191 3.25 -0.87 -6.26
N GLY A 192 4.33 -0.63 -7.01
CA GLY A 192 5.37 0.33 -6.66
C GLY A 192 5.21 1.72 -7.31
N LYS A 193 4.23 1.92 -8.21
CA LYS A 193 4.11 3.13 -9.05
C LYS A 193 2.79 3.89 -8.88
N CYS A 194 1.68 3.18 -8.61
CA CYS A 194 0.34 3.73 -8.49
C CYS A 194 -0.17 3.58 -7.07
N ALA A 195 -0.71 4.63 -6.49
CA ALA A 195 -1.18 4.62 -5.12
C ALA A 195 -2.37 3.66 -4.91
N SER A 196 -3.34 3.65 -5.83
CA SER A 196 -4.51 2.76 -5.76
C SER A 196 -4.15 1.29 -5.94
N ILE A 197 -3.19 0.94 -6.82
CA ILE A 197 -2.69 -0.43 -6.97
C ILE A 197 -1.92 -0.87 -5.71
N ALA A 198 -1.04 -0.02 -5.17
CA ALA A 198 -0.33 -0.30 -3.91
C ALA A 198 -1.30 -0.54 -2.74
N ALA A 199 -2.36 0.26 -2.66
CA ALA A 199 -3.41 0.08 -1.67
C ALA A 199 -4.15 -1.26 -1.86
N ALA A 200 -4.48 -1.63 -3.10
CA ALA A 200 -5.10 -2.91 -3.43
C ALA A 200 -4.20 -4.09 -3.05
N SER A 201 -2.90 -4.02 -3.35
CA SER A 201 -1.88 -5.01 -2.97
C SER A 201 -1.85 -5.23 -1.46
N ILE A 202 -1.80 -4.15 -0.68
CA ILE A 202 -1.72 -4.23 0.79
C ILE A 202 -3.03 -4.77 1.38
N VAL A 203 -4.18 -4.25 0.96
CA VAL A 203 -5.49 -4.65 1.51
C VAL A 203 -5.79 -6.11 1.17
N SER A 204 -5.63 -6.52 -0.09
CA SER A 204 -5.87 -7.91 -0.50
C SER A 204 -4.94 -8.88 0.23
N LYS A 205 -3.67 -8.51 0.45
CA LYS A 205 -2.71 -9.31 1.20
C LYS A 205 -3.12 -9.47 2.66
N VAL A 206 -3.51 -8.41 3.34
CA VAL A 206 -3.94 -8.45 4.74
C VAL A 206 -5.20 -9.29 4.89
N GLU A 207 -6.20 -9.09 4.03
CA GLU A 207 -7.46 -9.82 4.08
C GLU A 207 -7.28 -11.31 3.80
N ARG A 208 -6.48 -11.66 2.76
CA ARG A 208 -6.21 -13.05 2.44
C ARG A 208 -5.40 -13.74 3.56
N ASP A 209 -4.39 -13.08 4.10
CA ASP A 209 -3.59 -13.65 5.19
C ASP A 209 -4.44 -13.88 6.46
N ALA A 210 -5.37 -12.97 6.76
CA ALA A 210 -6.33 -13.16 7.85
C ALA A 210 -7.28 -14.34 7.58
N LEU A 211 -7.73 -14.54 6.32
CA LEU A 211 -8.54 -15.69 5.94
C LEU A 211 -7.75 -17.00 6.12
N MET A 212 -6.49 -17.03 5.71
CA MET A 212 -5.63 -18.21 5.89
C MET A 212 -5.38 -18.52 7.37
N CYS A 213 -5.29 -17.49 8.24
CA CYS A 213 -5.24 -17.71 9.69
C CYS A 213 -6.52 -18.37 10.23
N ARG A 214 -7.71 -17.96 9.74
CA ARG A 214 -8.98 -18.62 10.10
C ARG A 214 -9.02 -20.07 9.61
N TYR A 215 -8.51 -20.35 8.41
CA TYR A 215 -8.40 -21.74 7.92
C TYR A 215 -7.46 -22.59 8.77
N ALA A 216 -6.43 -22.03 9.38
CA ALA A 216 -5.55 -22.77 10.29
C ALA A 216 -6.27 -23.28 11.54
N GLU A 217 -7.37 -22.65 11.98
CA GLU A 217 -8.21 -23.12 13.07
C GLU A 217 -8.96 -24.42 12.70
N SER A 218 -9.40 -24.51 11.44
CA SER A 218 -10.13 -25.66 10.89
C SER A 218 -9.21 -26.77 10.38
N TYR A 219 -7.99 -26.42 9.99
CA TYR A 219 -7.00 -27.29 9.36
C TYR A 219 -5.62 -27.09 9.97
N PRO A 220 -5.44 -27.41 11.28
CA PRO A 220 -4.21 -27.11 12.02
C PRO A 220 -2.96 -27.82 11.46
N GLU A 221 -3.13 -28.99 10.86
CA GLU A 221 -2.05 -29.80 10.28
C GLU A 221 -1.36 -29.18 9.06
N TYR A 222 -2.00 -28.18 8.41
CA TYR A 222 -1.43 -27.50 7.25
C TYR A 222 -0.64 -26.24 7.59
N HIS A 223 -0.63 -25.79 8.84
CA HIS A 223 0.11 -24.61 9.32
C HIS A 223 -0.18 -23.31 8.53
N PHE A 224 -1.43 -23.13 8.09
CA PHE A 224 -1.84 -21.97 7.28
C PHE A 224 -1.63 -20.61 7.97
N ALA A 225 -1.61 -20.58 9.29
CA ALA A 225 -1.29 -19.36 10.04
C ALA A 225 0.16 -18.87 9.80
N GLU A 226 1.06 -19.77 9.42
CA GLU A 226 2.47 -19.47 9.19
C GLU A 226 2.76 -19.33 7.70
N ASN A 227 2.44 -20.36 6.91
CA ASN A 227 2.79 -20.44 5.50
C ASN A 227 1.82 -19.75 4.53
N LYS A 228 0.60 -19.36 4.98
CA LYS A 228 -0.43 -18.72 4.14
C LYS A 228 -0.78 -19.49 2.85
N GLY A 229 -0.57 -20.81 2.88
CA GLY A 229 -0.82 -21.72 1.75
C GLY A 229 0.36 -21.92 0.81
N TYR A 230 1.51 -21.33 1.08
CA TYR A 230 2.73 -21.60 0.31
C TYR A 230 3.35 -22.94 0.71
N ALA A 231 4.09 -23.55 -0.22
CA ALA A 231 4.93 -24.70 0.10
C ALA A 231 6.06 -24.27 1.05
N SER A 232 6.18 -24.94 2.20
CA SER A 232 7.20 -24.71 3.22
C SER A 232 8.00 -25.99 3.47
#